data_4b7ddd7cbb429790986eba9a7eea60f4
#
_entry.id   4b7ddd7cbb429790986eba9a7eea60f4
#
_cell.length_a   1.000
_cell.length_b   1.000
_cell.length_c   1.000
_cell.angle_alpha   90.00
_cell.angle_beta   90.00
_cell.angle_gamma   90.00
#
_symmetry.space_group_name_H-M   'P 1'
#
loop_
_entity.id
_entity.type
_entity.pdbx_description
1 polymer ?
#
loop_
_entity_poly.entity_id
_entity_poly.type
_entity_poly.pdbx_seq_one_letter_code
_entity_poly.pdbx_strand_id
1 'polypeptide(L)'
;MSIQRPKVQLALIVGASGEAGLSAIDALRENSPNVHIIATTRSEQSIPGADETFHGISIDQDLVSRIRNQLGDRVDKIDLLIYTPAMGEPGFPISETNKEQYKQAAEFSFDPMLALEKDLEPALTVGYSALYWLPHTLAFYGALGFVKKAMEEWCLAAPEKRALVRGGTFYSKSVRGISLLLQRLMKSTSNPELLKMKEEFASSGMRMLDFFLDYASRREQESLGSRFSEPYRRTERGDLSRGLAEILKGDGPIVSVVGPWTWTDSTLPDLPEYFQRFGYIA
;
A
#
# COMPACT_ATOMS: atom_id res chain seq x y z
N MET A 1 21.23 -1.87 4.83
CA MET A 1 21.81 -0.59 5.31
C MET A 1 20.86 -0.04 6.35
N SER A 2 21.30 0.21 7.58
CA SER A 2 20.40 0.75 8.62
C SER A 2 20.30 2.27 8.46
N ILE A 3 19.07 2.78 8.47
CA ILE A 3 18.74 4.21 8.34
C ILE A 3 18.37 4.71 9.73
N GLN A 4 18.99 5.81 10.18
CA GLN A 4 18.60 6.41 11.45
C GLN A 4 17.17 6.99 11.33
N ARG A 5 16.25 6.48 12.14
CA ARG A 5 14.86 6.93 12.17
C ARG A 5 14.62 7.91 13.33
N PRO A 6 13.71 8.87 13.17
CA PRO A 6 13.37 9.80 14.24
C PRO A 6 12.67 9.07 15.38
N LYS A 7 12.77 9.64 16.58
CA LYS A 7 11.93 9.21 17.71
C LYS A 7 10.51 9.73 17.48
N VAL A 8 9.56 8.83 17.41
CA VAL A 8 8.15 9.18 17.18
C VAL A 8 7.45 9.42 18.52
N GLN A 9 6.83 10.57 18.68
CA GLN A 9 5.95 10.93 19.80
C GLN A 9 4.50 11.13 19.34
N LEU A 10 4.31 11.69 18.14
CA LEU A 10 3.00 11.94 17.55
C LEU A 10 2.94 11.37 16.14
N ALA A 11 2.03 10.43 15.92
CA ALA A 11 1.78 9.80 14.63
C ALA A 11 0.40 10.17 14.09
N LEU A 12 0.33 10.54 12.82
CA LEU A 12 -0.92 10.72 12.07
C LEU A 12 -1.09 9.58 11.06
N ILE A 13 -2.19 8.84 11.16
CA ILE A 13 -2.51 7.73 10.26
C ILE A 13 -3.72 8.09 9.40
N VAL A 14 -3.51 8.28 8.11
CA VAL A 14 -4.57 8.56 7.13
C VAL A 14 -5.08 7.25 6.55
N GLY A 15 -6.42 7.05 6.58
CA GLY A 15 -7.06 5.82 6.12
C GLY A 15 -7.01 4.68 7.14
N ALA A 16 -7.02 5.00 8.43
CA ALA A 16 -6.83 4.06 9.53
C ALA A 16 -7.86 2.92 9.64
N SER A 17 -9.03 3.05 9.01
CA SER A 17 -10.09 2.02 9.06
C SER A 17 -9.85 0.82 8.13
N GLY A 18 -8.84 0.86 7.27
CA GLY A 18 -8.43 -0.25 6.39
C GLY A 18 -7.43 -1.18 7.07
N GLU A 19 -7.23 -2.39 6.51
CA GLU A 19 -6.28 -3.38 7.07
C GLU A 19 -4.85 -2.82 7.18
N ALA A 20 -4.38 -2.05 6.20
CA ALA A 20 -3.07 -1.38 6.27
C ALA A 20 -3.01 -0.32 7.37
N GLY A 21 -4.09 0.46 7.58
CA GLY A 21 -4.16 1.45 8.65
C GLY A 21 -4.20 0.81 10.03
N LEU A 22 -4.99 -0.25 10.19
CA LEU A 22 -5.04 -1.03 11.44
C LEU A 22 -3.69 -1.71 11.73
N SER A 23 -2.99 -2.24 10.72
CA SER A 23 -1.66 -2.82 10.89
C SER A 23 -0.64 -1.78 11.38
N ALA A 24 -0.79 -0.52 10.94
CA ALA A 24 0.07 0.56 11.39
C ALA A 24 -0.16 0.90 12.88
N ILE A 25 -1.42 0.89 13.32
CA ILE A 25 -1.75 1.05 14.74
C ILE A 25 -1.17 -0.09 15.57
N ASP A 26 -1.37 -1.33 15.14
CA ASP A 26 -0.84 -2.52 15.80
C ASP A 26 0.70 -2.42 15.96
N ALA A 27 1.41 -2.07 14.88
CA ALA A 27 2.87 -1.89 14.91
C ALA A 27 3.33 -0.83 15.92
N LEU A 28 2.66 0.33 15.94
CA LEU A 28 3.00 1.41 16.86
C LEU A 28 2.74 1.02 18.32
N ARG A 29 1.61 0.36 18.60
CA ARG A 29 1.27 -0.09 19.96
C ARG A 29 2.25 -1.13 20.51
N GLU A 30 2.69 -2.05 19.65
CA GLU A 30 3.65 -3.09 20.04
C GLU A 30 5.08 -2.57 20.22
N ASN A 31 5.52 -1.66 19.35
CA ASN A 31 6.94 -1.24 19.31
C ASN A 31 7.19 0.14 19.90
N SER A 32 6.17 0.96 20.09
CA SER A 32 6.27 2.34 20.58
C SER A 32 5.04 2.71 21.43
N PRO A 33 4.81 2.06 22.58
CA PRO A 33 3.56 2.16 23.34
C PRO A 33 3.22 3.57 23.82
N ASN A 34 4.21 4.46 23.90
CA ASN A 34 4.04 5.85 24.35
C ASN A 34 3.76 6.83 23.20
N VAL A 35 3.66 6.37 21.96
CA VAL A 35 3.31 7.23 20.82
C VAL A 35 1.85 7.62 20.91
N HIS A 36 1.55 8.91 20.78
CA HIS A 36 0.18 9.40 20.61
C HIS A 36 -0.24 9.18 19.15
N ILE A 37 -1.30 8.40 18.94
CA ILE A 37 -1.78 8.03 17.61
C ILE A 37 -3.07 8.78 17.30
N ILE A 38 -3.02 9.63 16.27
CA ILE A 38 -4.19 10.26 15.65
C ILE A 38 -4.55 9.45 14.40
N ALA A 39 -5.74 8.90 14.36
CA ALA A 39 -6.26 8.13 13.22
C ALA A 39 -7.33 8.92 12.46
N THR A 40 -7.39 8.82 11.13
CA THR A 40 -8.46 9.44 10.36
C THR A 40 -9.43 8.42 9.78
N THR A 41 -10.72 8.78 9.74
CA THR A 41 -11.78 7.96 9.15
C THR A 41 -12.88 8.83 8.54
N ARG A 42 -13.60 8.27 7.56
CA ARG A 42 -14.82 8.91 7.01
C ARG A 42 -16.06 8.67 7.89
N SER A 43 -16.03 7.62 8.71
CA SER A 43 -17.17 7.23 9.56
C SER A 43 -17.16 7.97 10.90
N GLU A 44 -18.29 7.92 11.61
CA GLU A 44 -18.43 8.42 12.97
C GLU A 44 -17.88 7.45 14.04
N GLN A 45 -17.39 6.28 13.63
CA GLN A 45 -16.84 5.28 14.54
C GLN A 45 -15.37 5.57 14.83
N SER A 46 -15.01 5.58 16.10
CA SER A 46 -13.61 5.68 16.53
C SER A 46 -12.81 4.45 16.09
N ILE A 47 -11.54 4.68 15.80
CA ILE A 47 -10.62 3.64 15.36
C ILE A 47 -9.99 2.96 16.57
N PRO A 48 -10.17 1.63 16.73
CA PRO A 48 -9.58 0.90 17.84
C PRO A 48 -8.05 1.05 17.89
N GLY A 49 -7.51 1.27 19.07
CA GLY A 49 -6.08 1.40 19.29
C GLY A 49 -5.51 2.79 18.99
N ALA A 50 -6.26 3.72 18.41
CA ALA A 50 -5.88 5.14 18.32
C ALA A 50 -6.21 5.87 19.63
N ASP A 51 -5.42 6.90 19.98
CA ASP A 51 -5.71 7.78 21.12
C ASP A 51 -6.79 8.81 20.74
N GLU A 52 -6.77 9.22 19.46
CA GLU A 52 -7.71 10.20 18.93
C GLU A 52 -8.15 9.79 17.51
N THR A 53 -9.40 10.03 17.17
CA THR A 53 -9.93 9.77 15.82
C THR A 53 -10.50 11.05 15.23
N PHE A 54 -9.99 11.46 14.07
CA PHE A 54 -10.54 12.52 13.25
C PHE A 54 -11.61 11.96 12.32
N HIS A 55 -12.85 12.34 12.58
CA HIS A 55 -14.02 11.89 11.83
C HIS A 55 -14.31 12.74 10.61
N GLY A 56 -15.04 12.20 9.64
CA GLY A 56 -15.46 12.92 8.43
C GLY A 56 -14.32 13.24 7.46
N ILE A 57 -13.15 12.60 7.61
CA ILE A 57 -11.99 12.85 6.75
C ILE A 57 -12.10 12.03 5.47
N SER A 58 -12.45 12.71 4.38
CA SER A 58 -12.45 12.17 3.00
C SER A 58 -11.16 12.50 2.29
N ILE A 59 -10.77 11.65 1.33
CA ILE A 59 -9.62 11.89 0.46
C ILE A 59 -10.11 12.67 -0.76
N ASP A 60 -9.98 13.97 -0.69
CA ASP A 60 -10.34 14.92 -1.74
C ASP A 60 -9.47 16.19 -1.62
N GLN A 61 -9.75 17.21 -2.42
CA GLN A 61 -9.01 18.47 -2.46
C GLN A 61 -8.91 19.22 -1.12
N ASP A 62 -9.84 18.97 -0.19
CA ASP A 62 -9.88 19.66 1.11
C ASP A 62 -9.23 18.84 2.23
N LEU A 63 -8.62 17.69 1.93
CA LEU A 63 -8.02 16.79 2.91
C LEU A 63 -7.04 17.51 3.85
N VAL A 64 -6.10 18.25 3.26
CA VAL A 64 -5.04 18.94 4.03
C VAL A 64 -5.65 19.96 4.98
N SER A 65 -6.56 20.80 4.48
CA SER A 65 -7.22 21.83 5.30
C SER A 65 -8.06 21.24 6.44
N ARG A 66 -8.77 20.13 6.19
CA ARG A 66 -9.53 19.44 7.24
C ARG A 66 -8.62 18.84 8.32
N ILE A 67 -7.52 18.22 7.93
CA ILE A 67 -6.55 17.67 8.88
C ILE A 67 -5.91 18.80 9.69
N ARG A 68 -5.46 19.89 9.05
CA ARG A 68 -4.88 21.06 9.77
C ARG A 68 -5.85 21.63 10.79
N ASN A 69 -7.11 21.81 10.41
CA ASN A 69 -8.13 22.37 11.32
C ASN A 69 -8.35 21.49 12.56
N GLN A 70 -8.29 20.15 12.42
CA GLN A 70 -8.43 19.25 13.57
C GLN A 70 -7.13 19.12 14.38
N LEU A 71 -5.97 19.25 13.76
CA LEU A 71 -4.68 19.28 14.47
C LEU A 71 -4.51 20.54 15.33
N GLY A 72 -4.98 21.71 14.85
CA GLY A 72 -4.76 22.98 15.53
C GLY A 72 -3.27 23.26 15.75
N ASP A 73 -2.87 23.58 16.98
CA ASP A 73 -1.48 23.89 17.34
C ASP A 73 -0.52 22.68 17.30
N ARG A 74 -0.98 21.51 16.85
CA ARG A 74 -0.17 20.29 16.69
C ARG A 74 0.33 20.08 15.27
N VAL A 75 0.04 20.96 14.33
CA VAL A 75 0.42 20.83 12.92
C VAL A 75 1.93 20.60 12.77
N ASP A 76 2.75 21.39 13.46
CA ASP A 76 4.22 21.33 13.40
C ASP A 76 4.83 20.27 14.34
N LYS A 77 4.02 19.37 14.89
CA LYS A 77 4.44 18.35 15.87
C LYS A 77 4.31 16.93 15.38
N ILE A 78 3.91 16.73 14.13
CA ILE A 78 3.76 15.39 13.56
C ILE A 78 5.16 14.81 13.27
N ASP A 79 5.57 13.80 14.02
CA ASP A 79 6.83 13.10 13.77
C ASP A 79 6.69 12.08 12.66
N LEU A 80 5.53 11.40 12.60
CA LEU A 80 5.27 10.31 11.67
C LEU A 80 3.93 10.51 10.95
N LEU A 81 3.97 10.60 9.64
CA LEU A 81 2.81 10.52 8.76
C LEU A 81 2.74 9.13 8.14
N ILE A 82 1.62 8.44 8.32
CA ILE A 82 1.33 7.17 7.64
C ILE A 82 0.15 7.36 6.71
N TYR A 83 0.33 7.06 5.41
CA TYR A 83 -0.71 7.16 4.39
C TYR A 83 -1.02 5.79 3.79
N THR A 84 -2.24 5.30 4.02
CA THR A 84 -2.64 3.95 3.60
C THR A 84 -3.71 3.91 2.49
N PRO A 85 -4.41 5.01 2.14
CA PRO A 85 -5.43 4.95 1.11
C PRO A 85 -4.85 4.54 -0.25
N ALA A 86 -5.54 3.63 -0.92
CA ALA A 86 -5.25 3.25 -2.29
C ALA A 86 -6.57 3.00 -3.02
N MET A 87 -6.77 3.72 -4.11
CA MET A 87 -7.89 3.54 -5.02
C MET A 87 -7.44 3.84 -6.45
N GLY A 88 -7.97 3.09 -7.38
CA GLY A 88 -7.74 3.24 -8.80
C GLY A 88 -8.69 2.31 -9.54
N GLU A 89 -8.61 2.26 -10.84
CA GLU A 89 -9.31 1.29 -11.66
C GLU A 89 -8.41 0.07 -11.88
N PRO A 90 -8.46 -0.97 -11.00
CA PRO A 90 -7.89 -2.26 -11.33
C PRO A 90 -8.82 -3.00 -12.29
N GLY A 91 -8.34 -4.09 -12.86
CA GLY A 91 -9.16 -4.95 -13.71
C GLY A 91 -8.80 -4.84 -15.19
N PHE A 92 -7.61 -4.28 -15.50
CA PHE A 92 -7.00 -4.34 -16.82
C PHE A 92 -5.47 -4.36 -16.68
N PRO A 93 -4.72 -4.79 -17.71
CA PRO A 93 -3.27 -4.85 -17.68
C PRO A 93 -2.64 -3.47 -17.42
N ILE A 94 -1.59 -3.42 -16.61
CA ILE A 94 -0.87 -2.17 -16.33
C ILE A 94 -0.41 -1.51 -17.63
N SER A 95 0.04 -2.31 -18.61
CA SER A 95 0.47 -1.83 -19.93
C SER A 95 -0.60 -1.06 -20.72
N GLU A 96 -1.87 -1.24 -20.41
CA GLU A 96 -2.99 -0.57 -21.10
C GLU A 96 -3.41 0.73 -20.41
N THR A 97 -2.80 1.10 -19.28
CA THR A 97 -3.10 2.35 -18.56
C THR A 97 -2.85 3.56 -19.46
N ASN A 98 -3.82 4.45 -19.55
CA ASN A 98 -3.66 5.76 -20.17
C ASN A 98 -3.35 6.85 -19.14
N LYS A 99 -3.03 8.07 -19.62
CA LYS A 99 -2.63 9.19 -18.77
C LYS A 99 -3.72 9.63 -17.80
N GLU A 100 -4.97 9.62 -18.24
CA GLU A 100 -6.11 10.03 -17.41
C GLU A 100 -6.36 9.04 -16.26
N GLN A 101 -6.32 7.74 -16.55
CA GLN A 101 -6.43 6.70 -15.52
C GLN A 101 -5.30 6.78 -14.49
N TYR A 102 -4.05 7.03 -14.95
CA TYR A 102 -2.92 7.23 -14.03
C TYR A 102 -3.17 8.44 -13.12
N LYS A 103 -3.58 9.58 -13.70
CA LYS A 103 -3.86 10.80 -12.96
C LYS A 103 -4.95 10.58 -11.89
N GLN A 104 -6.08 9.99 -12.26
CA GLN A 104 -7.17 9.69 -11.33
C GLN A 104 -6.74 8.75 -10.19
N ALA A 105 -5.93 7.75 -10.48
CA ALA A 105 -5.39 6.86 -9.45
C ALA A 105 -4.40 7.58 -8.52
N ALA A 106 -3.56 8.48 -9.05
CA ALA A 106 -2.61 9.28 -8.28
C ALA A 106 -3.31 10.30 -7.39
N GLU A 107 -4.33 10.99 -7.89
CA GLU A 107 -5.16 11.97 -7.15
C GLU A 107 -5.78 11.42 -5.86
N PHE A 108 -5.96 10.10 -5.76
CA PHE A 108 -6.45 9.47 -4.54
C PHE A 108 -5.34 8.79 -3.73
N SER A 109 -4.42 8.11 -4.41
CA SER A 109 -3.51 7.15 -3.76
C SER A 109 -2.13 7.71 -3.46
N PHE A 110 -1.74 8.84 -4.07
CA PHE A 110 -0.38 9.36 -3.96
C PHE A 110 -0.31 10.88 -3.75
N ASP A 111 -1.00 11.69 -4.58
CA ASP A 111 -0.93 13.15 -4.50
C ASP A 111 -1.35 13.70 -3.13
N PRO A 112 -2.39 13.15 -2.45
CA PRO A 112 -2.74 13.61 -1.10
C PRO A 112 -1.65 13.31 -0.06
N MET A 113 -0.90 12.20 -0.23
CA MET A 113 0.25 11.91 0.63
C MET A 113 1.35 12.96 0.46
N LEU A 114 1.66 13.34 -0.79
CA LEU A 114 2.63 14.39 -1.09
C LEU A 114 2.20 15.75 -0.54
N ALA A 115 0.91 16.08 -0.68
CA ALA A 115 0.36 17.33 -0.17
C ALA A 115 0.45 17.40 1.36
N LEU A 116 0.13 16.31 2.07
CA LEU A 116 0.26 16.21 3.52
C LEU A 116 1.72 16.23 3.97
N GLU A 117 2.63 15.51 3.29
CA GLU A 117 4.06 15.53 3.58
C GLU A 117 4.61 16.95 3.48
N LYS A 118 4.25 17.68 2.41
CA LYS A 118 4.69 19.05 2.19
C LYS A 118 4.14 20.03 3.22
N ASP A 119 2.90 19.84 3.66
CA ASP A 119 2.21 20.78 4.55
C ASP A 119 2.53 20.56 6.03
N LEU A 120 2.69 19.30 6.43
CA LEU A 120 2.94 18.91 7.83
C LEU A 120 4.43 18.75 8.16
N GLU A 121 5.28 18.64 7.14
CA GLU A 121 6.74 18.43 7.25
C GLU A 121 7.14 17.36 8.29
N PRO A 122 6.54 16.15 8.30
CA PRO A 122 6.83 15.14 9.29
C PRO A 122 8.29 14.68 9.20
N ALA A 123 8.86 14.25 10.32
CA ALA A 123 10.21 13.72 10.32
C ALA A 123 10.34 12.40 9.52
N LEU A 124 9.24 11.63 9.41
CA LEU A 124 9.14 10.43 8.58
C LEU A 124 7.75 10.31 7.95
N THR A 125 7.70 10.08 6.64
CA THR A 125 6.47 9.70 5.93
C THR A 125 6.56 8.24 5.51
N VAL A 126 5.51 7.45 5.82
CA VAL A 126 5.40 6.04 5.42
C VAL A 126 4.16 5.83 4.55
N GLY A 127 4.37 5.26 3.37
CA GLY A 127 3.30 4.80 2.49
C GLY A 127 3.20 3.27 2.43
N TYR A 128 2.15 2.77 1.75
CA TYR A 128 1.96 1.34 1.51
C TYR A 128 1.98 1.04 0.01
N SER A 129 2.87 0.14 -0.40
CA SER A 129 3.03 -0.35 -1.76
C SER A 129 2.59 -1.82 -1.88
N ALA A 130 2.71 -2.40 -3.06
CA ALA A 130 2.38 -3.78 -3.37
C ALA A 130 3.42 -4.37 -4.34
N LEU A 131 3.38 -5.67 -4.56
CA LEU A 131 4.23 -6.39 -5.52
C LEU A 131 3.71 -6.22 -6.96
N TYR A 132 3.69 -5.00 -7.46
CA TYR A 132 3.05 -4.61 -8.73
C TYR A 132 3.75 -5.15 -9.99
N TRP A 133 4.94 -5.76 -9.87
CA TRP A 133 5.72 -6.32 -11.00
C TRP A 133 5.54 -7.83 -11.18
N LEU A 134 4.79 -8.51 -10.33
CA LEU A 134 4.55 -9.94 -10.49
C LEU A 134 3.62 -10.22 -11.69
N PRO A 135 3.74 -11.37 -12.38
CA PRO A 135 2.99 -11.63 -13.60
C PRO A 135 1.48 -11.40 -13.47
N HIS A 136 0.88 -11.86 -12.37
CA HIS A 136 -0.54 -11.68 -12.15
C HIS A 136 -0.92 -10.22 -11.87
N THR A 137 -0.10 -9.46 -11.13
CA THR A 137 -0.36 -8.04 -10.88
C THR A 137 -0.17 -7.20 -12.14
N LEU A 138 0.82 -7.51 -12.99
CA LEU A 138 0.98 -6.86 -14.29
C LEU A 138 -0.28 -7.01 -15.16
N ALA A 139 -0.99 -8.12 -15.03
CA ALA A 139 -2.15 -8.44 -15.86
C ALA A 139 -3.45 -7.73 -15.43
N PHE A 140 -3.58 -7.26 -14.17
CA PHE A 140 -4.86 -6.72 -13.72
C PHE A 140 -4.79 -5.46 -12.84
N TYR A 141 -3.59 -5.05 -12.40
CA TYR A 141 -3.49 -3.99 -11.38
C TYR A 141 -3.70 -2.59 -11.95
N GLY A 142 -3.83 -2.45 -13.28
CA GLY A 142 -4.18 -1.21 -13.96
C GLY A 142 -3.30 -0.03 -13.58
N ALA A 143 -3.90 1.14 -13.46
CA ALA A 143 -3.21 2.38 -13.13
C ALA A 143 -2.48 2.36 -11.77
N LEU A 144 -2.96 1.54 -10.82
CA LEU A 144 -2.30 1.40 -9.51
C LEU A 144 -0.85 0.90 -9.62
N GLY A 145 -0.52 0.09 -10.63
CA GLY A 145 0.85 -0.35 -10.85
C GLY A 145 1.83 0.82 -11.05
N PHE A 146 1.44 1.81 -11.86
CA PHE A 146 2.24 3.03 -12.04
C PHE A 146 2.29 3.90 -10.79
N VAL A 147 1.19 4.01 -10.05
CA VAL A 147 1.15 4.75 -8.79
C VAL A 147 2.11 4.13 -7.78
N LYS A 148 2.13 2.80 -7.66
CA LYS A 148 3.06 2.11 -6.74
C LYS A 148 4.51 2.31 -7.14
N LYS A 149 4.83 2.28 -8.44
CA LYS A 149 6.16 2.65 -8.94
C LYS A 149 6.51 4.10 -8.56
N ALA A 150 5.61 5.06 -8.79
CA ALA A 150 5.85 6.46 -8.44
C ALA A 150 6.08 6.65 -6.93
N MET A 151 5.35 5.94 -6.08
CA MET A 151 5.58 5.94 -4.62
C MET A 151 6.97 5.39 -4.28
N GLU A 152 7.45 4.35 -4.97
CA GLU A 152 8.79 3.80 -4.74
C GLU A 152 9.88 4.76 -5.20
N GLU A 153 9.72 5.41 -6.35
CA GLU A 153 10.62 6.48 -6.81
C GLU A 153 10.69 7.64 -5.82
N TRP A 154 9.55 8.08 -5.31
CA TRP A 154 9.46 9.10 -4.27
C TRP A 154 10.17 8.69 -2.98
N CYS A 155 9.99 7.46 -2.55
CA CYS A 155 10.64 6.92 -1.36
C CYS A 155 12.17 6.89 -1.52
N LEU A 156 12.64 6.41 -2.67
CA LEU A 156 14.07 6.29 -2.99
C LEU A 156 14.76 7.66 -3.20
N ALA A 157 14.00 8.71 -3.50
CA ALA A 157 14.54 10.07 -3.65
C ALA A 157 14.95 10.71 -2.30
N ALA A 158 14.39 10.25 -1.16
CA ALA A 158 14.73 10.76 0.17
C ALA A 158 14.58 9.66 1.24
N PRO A 159 15.40 8.61 1.21
CA PRO A 159 15.21 7.39 2.01
C PRO A 159 15.32 7.62 3.54
N GLU A 160 15.95 8.70 3.98
CA GLU A 160 16.05 9.09 5.38
C GLU A 160 14.73 9.63 5.94
N LYS A 161 13.89 10.24 5.09
CA LYS A 161 12.60 10.87 5.46
C LYS A 161 11.38 10.09 4.97
N ARG A 162 11.58 9.10 4.11
CA ARG A 162 10.52 8.38 3.40
C ARG A 162 10.72 6.89 3.49
N ALA A 163 9.64 6.15 3.66
CA ALA A 163 9.68 4.70 3.66
C ALA A 163 8.40 4.09 3.10
N LEU A 164 8.47 2.83 2.68
CA LEU A 164 7.33 2.07 2.20
C LEU A 164 7.26 0.68 2.83
N VAL A 165 6.07 0.29 3.27
CA VAL A 165 5.71 -1.11 3.49
C VAL A 165 5.16 -1.66 2.18
N ARG A 166 5.80 -2.66 1.61
CA ARG A 166 5.36 -3.35 0.39
C ARG A 166 4.76 -4.71 0.78
N GLY A 167 3.45 -4.83 0.68
CA GLY A 167 2.72 -6.03 1.08
C GLY A 167 2.50 -7.02 -0.06
N GLY A 168 2.55 -8.32 0.24
CA GLY A 168 1.94 -9.35 -0.61
C GLY A 168 0.41 -9.24 -0.62
N THR A 169 -0.24 -10.11 -1.37
CA THR A 169 -1.71 -10.13 -1.46
C THR A 169 -2.33 -10.58 -0.13
N PHE A 170 -3.19 -9.75 0.44
CA PHE A 170 -3.91 -10.04 1.68
C PHE A 170 -5.41 -9.74 1.54
N TYR A 171 -6.22 -10.35 2.38
CA TYR A 171 -7.66 -10.08 2.39
C TYR A 171 -7.95 -8.64 2.82
N SER A 172 -8.73 -7.92 2.01
CA SER A 172 -9.25 -6.59 2.34
C SER A 172 -10.57 -6.33 1.60
N LYS A 173 -11.30 -5.30 2.03
CA LYS A 173 -12.52 -4.87 1.31
C LYS A 173 -12.22 -4.48 -0.15
N SER A 174 -11.06 -3.88 -0.40
CA SER A 174 -10.60 -3.53 -1.75
C SER A 174 -10.36 -4.76 -2.62
N VAL A 175 -9.73 -5.79 -2.09
CA VAL A 175 -9.48 -7.07 -2.81
C VAL A 175 -10.78 -7.75 -3.21
N ARG A 176 -11.83 -7.67 -2.38
CA ARG A 176 -13.16 -8.14 -2.77
C ARG A 176 -13.71 -7.40 -4.00
N GLY A 177 -13.53 -6.08 -4.06
CA GLY A 177 -13.90 -5.28 -5.23
C GLY A 177 -13.12 -5.68 -6.48
N ILE A 178 -11.80 -5.86 -6.36
CA ILE A 178 -10.91 -6.30 -7.43
C ILE A 178 -11.36 -7.66 -7.98
N SER A 179 -11.69 -8.62 -7.15
CA SER A 179 -12.11 -9.96 -7.59
C SER A 179 -13.38 -9.93 -8.47
N LEU A 180 -14.32 -9.02 -8.18
CA LEU A 180 -15.51 -8.84 -9.00
C LEU A 180 -15.20 -8.20 -10.37
N LEU A 181 -14.27 -7.25 -10.42
CA LEU A 181 -13.83 -6.65 -11.67
C LEU A 181 -13.07 -7.66 -12.52
N LEU A 182 -12.19 -8.46 -11.92
CA LEU A 182 -11.49 -9.55 -12.60
C LEU A 182 -12.44 -10.56 -13.24
N GLN A 183 -13.51 -10.94 -12.55
CA GLN A 183 -14.50 -11.85 -13.11
C GLN A 183 -15.16 -11.30 -14.40
N ARG A 184 -15.34 -9.98 -14.48
CA ARG A 184 -15.85 -9.32 -15.70
C ARG A 184 -14.78 -9.29 -16.79
N LEU A 185 -13.56 -8.88 -16.45
CA LEU A 185 -12.45 -8.78 -17.38
C LEU A 185 -12.12 -10.12 -18.06
N MET A 186 -12.10 -11.21 -17.30
CA MET A 186 -11.83 -12.56 -17.85
C MET A 186 -12.84 -13.03 -18.90
N LYS A 187 -14.01 -12.38 -19.04
CA LYS A 187 -14.99 -12.75 -20.08
C LYS A 187 -14.52 -12.40 -21.49
N SER A 188 -13.77 -11.29 -21.65
CA SER A 188 -13.39 -10.72 -22.95
C SER A 188 -11.89 -10.45 -23.10
N THR A 189 -11.06 -10.93 -22.18
CA THR A 189 -9.61 -10.69 -22.19
C THR A 189 -8.90 -11.48 -23.29
N SER A 190 -7.84 -10.89 -23.85
CA SER A 190 -6.83 -11.57 -24.67
C SER A 190 -5.48 -11.70 -23.95
N ASN A 191 -5.37 -11.18 -22.73
CA ASN A 191 -4.13 -11.25 -21.94
C ASN A 191 -3.84 -12.71 -21.52
N PRO A 192 -2.63 -13.25 -21.82
CA PRO A 192 -2.32 -14.66 -21.56
C PRO A 192 -2.44 -15.07 -20.09
N GLU A 193 -2.02 -14.20 -19.16
CA GLU A 193 -2.12 -14.48 -17.71
C GLU A 193 -3.58 -14.53 -17.25
N LEU A 194 -4.42 -13.62 -17.78
CA LEU A 194 -5.84 -13.61 -17.45
C LEU A 194 -6.61 -14.76 -18.12
N LEU A 195 -6.17 -15.22 -19.30
CA LEU A 195 -6.71 -16.43 -19.91
C LEU A 195 -6.40 -17.68 -19.07
N LYS A 196 -5.15 -17.80 -18.59
CA LYS A 196 -4.75 -18.86 -17.67
C LYS A 196 -5.58 -18.80 -16.38
N MET A 197 -5.72 -17.61 -15.79
CA MET A 197 -6.56 -17.41 -14.58
C MET A 197 -8.02 -17.83 -14.84
N LYS A 198 -8.58 -17.51 -16.00
CA LYS A 198 -9.94 -17.90 -16.39
C LYS A 198 -10.12 -19.42 -16.48
N GLU A 199 -9.18 -20.11 -17.11
CA GLU A 199 -9.21 -21.57 -17.25
C GLU A 199 -9.12 -22.27 -15.89
N GLU A 200 -8.19 -21.84 -15.05
CA GLU A 200 -8.04 -22.36 -13.69
C GLU A 200 -9.28 -22.06 -12.83
N PHE A 201 -9.86 -20.86 -12.93
CA PHE A 201 -11.09 -20.52 -12.23
C PHE A 201 -12.26 -21.41 -12.65
N ALA A 202 -12.44 -21.64 -13.95
CA ALA A 202 -13.53 -22.47 -14.48
C ALA A 202 -13.47 -23.93 -13.95
N SER A 203 -12.27 -24.44 -13.70
CA SER A 203 -12.06 -25.81 -13.19
C SER A 203 -12.02 -25.92 -11.65
N SER A 204 -11.90 -24.78 -10.94
CA SER A 204 -11.65 -24.78 -9.49
C SER A 204 -12.87 -25.11 -8.62
N GLY A 205 -14.09 -24.80 -9.11
CA GLY A 205 -15.30 -24.86 -8.30
C GLY A 205 -15.37 -23.85 -7.16
N MET A 206 -14.40 -22.93 -7.05
CA MET A 206 -14.30 -21.94 -5.97
C MET A 206 -15.11 -20.67 -6.25
N ARG A 207 -15.45 -19.93 -5.20
CA ARG A 207 -15.94 -18.56 -5.37
C ARG A 207 -14.80 -17.67 -5.85
N MET A 208 -15.10 -16.65 -6.66
CA MET A 208 -14.10 -15.79 -7.30
C MET A 208 -13.10 -15.17 -6.30
N LEU A 209 -13.55 -14.71 -5.15
CA LEU A 209 -12.67 -14.11 -4.15
C LEU A 209 -11.69 -15.13 -3.58
N ASP A 210 -12.17 -16.32 -3.22
CA ASP A 210 -11.34 -17.37 -2.63
C ASP A 210 -10.32 -17.88 -3.66
N PHE A 211 -10.78 -18.06 -4.91
CA PHE A 211 -9.92 -18.41 -6.03
C PHE A 211 -8.85 -17.35 -6.29
N PHE A 212 -9.23 -16.06 -6.34
CA PHE A 212 -8.27 -14.97 -6.58
C PHE A 212 -7.18 -14.92 -5.52
N LEU A 213 -7.54 -15.04 -4.25
CA LEU A 213 -6.58 -15.07 -3.15
C LEU A 213 -5.66 -16.30 -3.23
N ASP A 214 -6.18 -17.46 -3.62
CA ASP A 214 -5.38 -18.66 -3.83
C ASP A 214 -4.43 -18.51 -5.02
N TYR A 215 -4.95 -18.01 -6.15
CA TYR A 215 -4.16 -17.77 -7.37
C TYR A 215 -3.01 -16.80 -7.10
N ALA A 216 -3.28 -15.65 -6.50
CA ALA A 216 -2.26 -14.66 -6.17
C ALA A 216 -1.21 -15.24 -5.21
N SER A 217 -1.62 -16.01 -4.21
CA SER A 217 -0.72 -16.70 -3.28
C SER A 217 0.23 -17.67 -3.98
N ARG A 218 -0.28 -18.49 -4.91
CA ARG A 218 0.56 -19.40 -5.70
C ARG A 218 1.54 -18.65 -6.57
N ARG A 219 1.11 -17.53 -7.20
CA ARG A 219 1.99 -16.68 -8.02
C ARG A 219 3.08 -15.98 -7.22
N GLU A 220 2.78 -15.55 -6.01
CA GLU A 220 3.78 -15.03 -5.08
C GLU A 220 4.79 -16.10 -4.68
N GLN A 221 4.32 -17.29 -4.33
CA GLN A 221 5.18 -18.43 -3.98
C GLN A 221 6.07 -18.87 -5.16
N GLU A 222 5.52 -18.98 -6.37
CA GLU A 222 6.26 -19.32 -7.59
C GLU A 222 7.36 -18.29 -7.90
N SER A 223 7.04 -16.98 -7.75
CA SER A 223 7.96 -15.91 -8.11
C SER A 223 9.04 -15.63 -7.07
N LEU A 224 8.76 -15.85 -5.80
CA LEU A 224 9.60 -15.41 -4.69
C LEU A 224 10.14 -16.56 -3.83
N GLY A 225 9.49 -17.73 -3.85
CA GLY A 225 9.75 -18.82 -2.91
C GLY A 225 11.18 -19.35 -2.93
N SER A 226 11.86 -19.29 -4.07
CA SER A 226 13.27 -19.73 -4.18
C SER A 226 14.25 -18.85 -3.37
N ARG A 227 13.83 -17.66 -2.94
CA ARG A 227 14.65 -16.72 -2.15
C ARG A 227 14.62 -17.01 -0.64
N PHE A 228 13.67 -17.84 -0.17
CA PHE A 228 13.41 -18.03 1.25
C PHE A 228 13.34 -19.50 1.63
N SER A 229 13.82 -19.84 2.81
CA SER A 229 13.75 -21.20 3.37
C SER A 229 12.45 -21.51 4.12
N GLU A 230 11.77 -20.46 4.63
CA GLU A 230 10.50 -20.62 5.31
C GLU A 230 9.38 -20.95 4.33
N PRO A 231 8.46 -21.86 4.69
CA PRO A 231 7.31 -22.19 3.87
C PRO A 231 6.41 -20.95 3.66
N TYR A 232 5.91 -20.77 2.45
CA TYR A 232 4.96 -19.72 2.13
C TYR A 232 3.65 -19.90 2.94
N ARG A 233 3.12 -18.80 3.43
CA ARG A 233 1.72 -18.63 3.78
C ARG A 233 1.22 -17.28 3.26
N ARG A 234 -0.08 -17.12 3.19
CA ARG A 234 -0.70 -15.85 2.75
C ARG A 234 -0.34 -14.71 3.71
N THR A 235 -0.20 -13.51 3.14
CA THR A 235 0.03 -12.29 3.91
C THR A 235 -1.20 -11.94 4.75
N GLU A 236 -0.96 -11.56 5.99
CA GLU A 236 -1.97 -11.15 6.97
C GLU A 236 -1.65 -9.75 7.51
N ARG A 237 -2.57 -9.17 8.28
CA ARG A 237 -2.39 -7.84 8.88
C ARG A 237 -1.13 -7.76 9.77
N GLY A 238 -0.85 -8.81 10.54
CA GLY A 238 0.35 -8.88 11.38
C GLY A 238 1.67 -8.83 10.58
N ASP A 239 1.67 -9.28 9.32
CA ASP A 239 2.85 -9.16 8.46
C ASP A 239 3.08 -7.72 8.03
N LEU A 240 2.01 -6.99 7.70
CA LEU A 240 2.09 -5.55 7.41
C LEU A 240 2.56 -4.76 8.65
N SER A 241 2.08 -5.13 9.83
CA SER A 241 2.54 -4.58 11.12
C SER A 241 4.05 -4.82 11.31
N ARG A 242 4.54 -6.04 11.05
CA ARG A 242 5.97 -6.36 11.06
C ARG A 242 6.76 -5.48 10.10
N GLY A 243 6.27 -5.27 8.87
CA GLY A 243 6.94 -4.41 7.89
C GLY A 243 7.13 -2.98 8.38
N LEU A 244 6.13 -2.38 9.01
CA LEU A 244 6.26 -1.05 9.61
C LEU A 244 7.21 -1.08 10.82
N ALA A 245 7.16 -2.11 11.64
CA ALA A 245 8.06 -2.25 12.79
C ALA A 245 9.55 -2.29 12.37
N GLU A 246 9.87 -2.98 11.27
CA GLU A 246 11.24 -3.00 10.72
C GLU A 246 11.66 -1.60 10.21
N ILE A 247 10.76 -0.87 9.53
CA ILE A 247 11.02 0.54 9.14
C ILE A 247 11.36 1.39 10.37
N LEU A 248 10.59 1.28 11.44
CA LEU A 248 10.80 2.07 12.66
C LEU A 248 12.11 1.71 13.38
N LYS A 249 12.60 0.48 13.23
CA LYS A 249 13.91 0.05 13.72
C LYS A 249 15.08 0.53 12.84
N GLY A 250 14.80 1.08 11.66
CA GLY A 250 15.80 1.60 10.74
C GLY A 250 16.05 0.76 9.50
N ASP A 251 15.28 -0.27 9.27
CA ASP A 251 15.33 -1.01 8.01
C ASP A 251 14.65 -0.22 6.86
N GLY A 252 15.04 -0.52 5.65
CA GLY A 252 14.42 0.11 4.49
C GLY A 252 15.42 0.75 3.53
N PRO A 253 14.94 1.64 2.64
CA PRO A 253 13.71 2.44 2.68
C PRO A 253 12.42 1.69 2.32
N ILE A 254 12.48 0.61 1.54
CA ILE A 254 11.32 -0.20 1.16
C ILE A 254 11.44 -1.53 1.91
N VAL A 255 10.51 -1.82 2.81
CA VAL A 255 10.40 -3.10 3.50
C VAL A 255 9.26 -3.91 2.90
N SER A 256 9.60 -5.05 2.32
CA SER A 256 8.65 -5.99 1.71
C SER A 256 8.29 -7.09 2.69
N VAL A 257 6.99 -7.41 2.77
CA VAL A 257 6.45 -8.49 3.60
C VAL A 257 5.48 -9.35 2.81
N VAL A 258 5.76 -10.65 2.72
CA VAL A 258 4.93 -11.63 2.01
C VAL A 258 4.79 -12.86 2.90
N GLY A 259 3.66 -12.95 3.58
CA GLY A 259 3.49 -13.97 4.61
C GLY A 259 4.63 -13.93 5.63
N PRO A 260 5.40 -15.03 5.82
CA PRO A 260 6.50 -15.04 6.78
C PRO A 260 7.75 -14.29 6.29
N TRP A 261 7.84 -14.02 5.00
CA TRP A 261 9.05 -13.46 4.38
C TRP A 261 9.14 -11.96 4.55
N THR A 262 10.35 -11.48 4.87
CA THR A 262 10.65 -10.05 4.99
C THR A 262 12.00 -9.77 4.33
N TRP A 263 12.06 -8.71 3.54
CA TRP A 263 13.33 -8.21 2.97
C TRP A 263 13.26 -6.72 2.72
N THR A 264 14.41 -6.11 2.45
CA THR A 264 14.52 -4.68 2.13
C THR A 264 15.06 -4.47 0.72
N ASP A 265 14.56 -3.43 0.06
CA ASP A 265 15.03 -2.98 -1.24
C ASP A 265 15.44 -1.49 -1.17
N SER A 266 16.52 -1.15 -1.88
CA SER A 266 17.02 0.22 -2.08
C SER A 266 16.99 0.65 -3.54
N THR A 267 16.38 -0.15 -4.40
CA THR A 267 16.20 0.09 -5.83
C THR A 267 14.82 -0.36 -6.26
N LEU A 268 14.37 0.12 -7.41
CA LEU A 268 13.17 -0.41 -8.06
C LEU A 268 13.41 -1.87 -8.50
N PRO A 269 12.35 -2.69 -8.55
CA PRO A 269 12.43 -4.01 -9.19
C PRO A 269 12.67 -3.88 -10.69
N ASP A 270 13.07 -4.98 -11.34
CA ASP A 270 13.10 -5.05 -12.78
C ASP A 270 11.71 -4.88 -13.37
N LEU A 271 11.51 -3.85 -14.17
CA LEU A 271 10.22 -3.47 -14.71
C LEU A 271 10.22 -3.49 -16.24
N PRO A 272 9.12 -3.92 -16.86
CA PRO A 272 8.90 -3.74 -18.29
C PRO A 272 9.03 -2.28 -18.72
N GLU A 273 9.52 -2.05 -19.97
CA GLU A 273 9.80 -0.71 -20.51
C GLU A 273 8.60 0.26 -20.43
N TYR A 274 7.39 -0.24 -20.56
CA TYR A 274 6.19 0.61 -20.50
C TYR A 274 6.01 1.34 -19.17
N PHE A 275 6.66 0.93 -18.08
CA PHE A 275 6.64 1.66 -16.82
C PHE A 275 7.36 3.01 -16.88
N GLN A 276 8.13 3.29 -17.92
CA GLN A 276 8.74 4.60 -18.13
C GLN A 276 7.73 5.70 -18.52
N ARG A 277 6.49 5.32 -18.91
CA ARG A 277 5.46 6.29 -19.34
C ARG A 277 4.98 7.22 -18.25
N PHE A 278 4.95 6.75 -17.01
CA PHE A 278 4.49 7.53 -15.85
C PHE A 278 5.38 7.25 -14.64
N GLY A 279 5.52 8.24 -13.74
CA GLY A 279 6.36 8.10 -12.55
C GLY A 279 6.31 9.35 -11.69
N TYR A 280 7.12 9.38 -10.63
CA TYR A 280 7.30 10.52 -9.75
C TYR A 280 8.21 11.55 -10.41
N ILE A 281 7.77 12.81 -10.38
CA ILE A 281 8.56 13.96 -10.79
C ILE A 281 8.80 14.78 -9.52
N ALA A 282 10.08 14.87 -9.13
CA ALA A 282 10.51 15.57 -7.91
C ALA A 282 10.33 17.09 -8.01
#